data_bdf5674fadaff4ca5c7cd234fe0ad6a1
#
_entry.id   bdf5674fadaff4ca5c7cd234fe0ad6a1
#
_cell.length_a   1.000
_cell.length_b   1.000
_cell.length_c   1.000
_cell.angle_alpha   90.00
_cell.angle_beta   90.00
_cell.angle_gamma   90.00
#
_symmetry.space_group_name_H-M   'P 1'
#
loop_
_entity.id
_entity.type
_entity.pdbx_description
1 polymer ?
#
loop_
_entity_poly.entity_id
_entity_poly.type
_entity_poly.pdbx_seq_one_letter_code
_entity_poly.pdbx_strand_id
1 'polypeptide(L)' 'MKKIDLENVVWKEGKHYVSLNLNTNISSFGNTKNEALKCLQEALELYFEDTSPSKAQKVEQPDIVPLVFRYA' A
#
# COMPACT_ATOMS: atom_id res chain seq x y z
N MET A 1 -20.71 0.73 12.41
CA MET A 1 -19.73 0.41 11.36
C MET A 1 -18.34 0.41 11.94
N LYS A 2 -17.61 -0.65 11.72
CA LYS A 2 -16.23 -0.76 12.21
C LYS A 2 -15.28 -0.14 11.19
N LYS A 3 -14.21 0.46 11.69
CA LYS A 3 -13.17 1.05 10.85
C LYS A 3 -11.85 0.35 11.11
N ILE A 4 -11.01 0.31 10.11
CA ILE A 4 -9.64 -0.17 10.23
C ILE A 4 -8.74 0.87 9.58
N ASP A 5 -7.65 1.19 10.24
CA ASP A 5 -6.67 2.13 9.71
C ASP A 5 -5.67 1.36 8.85
N LEU A 6 -5.56 1.76 7.61
CA LEU A 6 -4.63 1.15 6.67
C LEU A 6 -3.57 2.16 6.28
N GLU A 7 -2.32 1.71 6.31
CA GLU A 7 -1.17 2.54 5.98
C GLU A 7 -0.68 2.22 4.58
N ASN A 8 -0.67 3.22 3.73
CA ASN A 8 -0.28 3.05 2.34
C ASN A 8 0.89 3.95 2.01
N VAL A 9 1.75 3.51 1.09
CA VAL A 9 2.80 4.33 0.53
C VAL A 9 2.63 4.37 -0.97
N VAL A 10 3.04 5.48 -1.57
CA VAL A 10 2.99 5.65 -3.02
C VAL A 10 4.29 6.31 -3.45
N TRP A 11 4.82 5.86 -4.58
CA TRP A 11 6.05 6.43 -5.11
C TRP A 11 6.03 6.41 -6.62
N LYS A 12 6.90 7.20 -7.21
CA LYS A 12 7.04 7.26 -8.65
C LYS A 12 8.09 6.23 -9.09
N GLU A 13 7.74 5.48 -10.12
CA GLU A 13 8.65 4.49 -10.68
C GLU A 13 8.63 4.64 -12.20
N GLY A 14 9.67 5.29 -12.74
CA GLY A 14 9.69 5.62 -14.15
C GLY A 14 8.55 6.57 -14.52
N LYS A 15 7.68 6.13 -15.40
CA LYS A 15 6.52 6.92 -15.85
C LYS A 15 5.24 6.59 -15.07
N HIS A 16 5.33 5.67 -14.12
CA HIS A 16 4.16 5.21 -13.38
C HIS A 16 4.31 5.53 -11.91
N TYR A 17 3.21 5.42 -11.20
CA TYR A 17 3.19 5.50 -9.75
C TYR A 17 2.77 4.14 -9.21
N VAL A 18 3.44 3.71 -8.15
CA VAL A 18 3.15 2.44 -7.48
C VAL A 18 2.60 2.75 -6.10
N SER A 19 1.59 2.01 -5.70
CA SER A 19 1.02 2.10 -4.36
C SER A 19 1.16 0.76 -3.67
N LEU A 20 1.37 0.80 -2.36
CA LEU A 20 1.54 -0.41 -1.56
C LEU A 20 0.83 -0.24 -0.24
N ASN A 21 0.04 -1.23 0.12
CA ASN A 21 -0.56 -1.28 1.43
C ASN A 21 0.34 -2.10 2.36
N LEU A 22 0.77 -1.48 3.45
CA LEU A 22 1.72 -2.08 4.37
C LEU A 22 1.09 -3.18 5.23
N ASN A 23 -0.23 -3.14 5.40
CA ASN A 23 -0.93 -4.08 6.27
C ASN A 23 -1.20 -5.42 5.60
N THR A 24 -1.28 -5.44 4.27
CA THR A 24 -1.63 -6.64 3.50
C THR A 24 -0.56 -7.02 2.47
N ASN A 25 0.38 -6.12 2.20
CA ASN A 25 1.36 -6.25 1.12
C ASN A 25 0.73 -6.24 -0.29
N ILE A 26 -0.50 -5.81 -0.39
CA ILE A 26 -1.14 -5.64 -1.69
C ILE A 26 -0.63 -4.36 -2.32
N SER A 27 -0.31 -4.41 -3.60
CA SER A 27 0.18 -3.27 -4.34
C SER A 27 -0.63 -3.06 -5.60
N SER A 28 -0.56 -1.84 -6.12
CA SER A 28 -1.19 -1.49 -7.39
C SER A 28 -0.38 -0.38 -8.03
N PHE A 29 -0.82 0.08 -9.19
CA PHE A 29 -0.11 1.14 -9.90
C PHE A 29 -1.08 1.95 -10.73
N GLY A 30 -0.60 3.11 -11.19
CA GLY A 30 -1.38 3.98 -12.04
C GLY A 30 -0.49 5.02 -12.69
N ASN A 31 -1.08 5.87 -13.53
CA ASN A 31 -0.34 6.93 -14.21
C ASN A 31 -0.17 8.17 -13.33
N THR A 32 -0.93 8.27 -12.26
CA THR A 32 -0.84 9.34 -11.27
C THR A 32 -0.91 8.74 -9.88
N LYS A 33 -0.53 9.53 -8.87
CA LYS A 33 -0.63 9.10 -7.47
C LYS A 33 -2.08 8.75 -7.12
N ASN A 34 -3.01 9.61 -7.52
CA ASN A 34 -4.43 9.37 -7.22
C ASN A 34 -4.94 8.11 -7.88
N GLU A 35 -4.52 7.86 -9.12
CA GLU A 35 -4.92 6.65 -9.83
C GLU A 35 -4.36 5.41 -9.16
N ALA A 36 -3.08 5.45 -8.77
CA ALA A 36 -2.45 4.32 -8.08
C ALA A 36 -3.15 4.02 -6.75
N LEU A 37 -3.52 5.06 -6.00
CA LEU A 37 -4.21 4.88 -4.73
C LEU A 37 -5.64 4.38 -4.92
N LYS A 38 -6.32 4.86 -5.96
CA LYS A 38 -7.66 4.40 -6.27
C LYS A 38 -7.66 2.92 -6.67
N CYS A 39 -6.70 2.52 -7.50
CA CYS A 39 -6.57 1.12 -7.88
C CYS A 39 -6.24 0.24 -6.67
N LEU A 40 -5.41 0.75 -5.76
CA LEU A 40 -5.11 0.02 -4.52
C LEU A 40 -6.37 -0.14 -3.67
N GLN A 41 -7.16 0.91 -3.55
CA GLN A 41 -8.40 0.84 -2.79
C GLN A 41 -9.34 -0.22 -3.35
N GLU A 42 -9.49 -0.27 -4.66
CA GLU A 42 -10.32 -1.28 -5.30
C GLU A 42 -9.79 -2.69 -5.06
N ALA A 43 -8.48 -2.87 -5.13
CA ALA A 43 -7.86 -4.17 -4.84
C ALA A 43 -8.08 -4.58 -3.38
N LEU A 44 -8.00 -3.63 -2.46
CA LEU A 44 -8.25 -3.91 -1.04
C LEU A 44 -9.71 -4.25 -0.78
N GLU A 45 -10.64 -3.58 -1.47
CA GLU A 45 -12.06 -3.89 -1.34
C GLU A 45 -12.33 -5.34 -1.76
N LEU A 46 -11.74 -5.78 -2.86
CA LEU A 46 -11.85 -7.16 -3.31
C LEU A 46 -11.23 -8.13 -2.30
N TYR A 47 -10.05 -7.78 -1.80
CA TYR A 47 -9.34 -8.63 -0.84
C TYR A 47 -10.19 -8.86 0.42
N PHE A 48 -10.79 -7.80 0.92
CA PHE A 48 -11.57 -7.88 2.15
C PHE A 48 -12.99 -8.43 1.97
N GLU A 49 -13.38 -8.76 0.74
CA GLU A 49 -14.63 -9.50 0.54
C GLU A 49 -14.52 -10.91 1.10
N ASP A 50 -13.35 -11.53 0.97
CA ASP A 50 -13.13 -12.91 1.41
C ASP A 50 -12.23 -13.02 2.64
N THR A 51 -11.66 -11.91 3.09
CA THR A 51 -10.72 -11.91 4.21
C THR A 51 -11.17 -10.89 5.23
N SER A 52 -11.25 -11.30 6.49
CA SER A 52 -11.62 -10.37 7.54
C SER A 52 -10.56 -9.28 7.69
N PRO A 53 -10.96 -8.00 7.78
CA PRO A 53 -10.00 -6.92 8.05
C PRO A 53 -9.20 -7.12 9.34
N SER A 54 -9.72 -7.87 10.30
CA SER A 54 -9.00 -8.16 11.53
C SER A 54 -7.74 -9.00 11.31
N LYS A 55 -7.61 -9.63 10.13
CA LYS A 55 -6.42 -10.40 9.78
C LYS A 55 -5.34 -9.56 9.13
N ALA A 56 -5.62 -8.30 8.80
CA ALA A 56 -4.60 -7.41 8.28
C ALA A 56 -3.56 -7.15 9.38
N GLN A 57 -2.30 -7.18 8.99
CA GLN A 57 -1.22 -6.95 9.94
C GLN A 57 -1.23 -5.50 10.38
N LYS A 58 -1.11 -5.27 11.69
CA LYS A 58 -1.06 -3.93 12.22
C LYS A 58 0.31 -3.32 11.94
N VAL A 59 0.31 -2.09 11.42
CA VAL A 59 1.54 -1.32 11.18
C VAL A 59 1.36 0.02 11.87
N GLU A 60 2.26 0.34 12.77
CA GLU A 60 2.20 1.57 13.55
C GLU A 60 3.31 2.52 13.12
N GLN A 61 2.93 3.76 12.82
CA GLN A 61 3.84 4.86 12.54
C GLN A 61 4.95 4.49 11.55
N PRO A 62 4.59 4.04 10.34
CA PRO A 62 5.60 3.70 9.34
C PRO A 62 6.41 4.93 8.95
N ASP A 63 7.67 4.71 8.65
CA ASP A 63 8.59 5.78 8.30
C ASP A 63 9.39 5.39 7.06
N ILE A 64 9.81 6.39 6.31
CA ILE A 64 10.69 6.18 5.16
C ILE A 64 12.11 6.46 5.64
N VAL A 65 12.92 5.40 5.71
CA VAL A 65 14.27 5.51 6.25
C VAL A 65 15.27 5.15 5.15
N PRO A 66 16.09 6.12 4.72
CA PRO A 66 17.10 5.80 3.70
C PRO A 66 18.22 4.94 4.29
N LEU A 67 18.74 4.07 3.47
CA LEU A 67 19.83 3.19 3.83
C LEU A 67 20.82 3.18 2.67
N VAL A 68 22.09 3.43 3.00
CA VAL A 68 23.16 3.33 2.02
C VAL A 68 23.69 1.91 2.02
N PHE A 69 23.55 1.25 0.88
CA PHE A 69 24.00 -0.12 0.73
C PHE A 69 25.20 -0.15 -0.21
N ARG A 70 26.30 -0.72 0.27
CA ARG A 70 27.52 -0.85 -0.53
C ARG A 70 27.63 -2.26 -1.10
N TYR A 71 28.03 -2.33 -2.34
CA TYR A 71 28.16 -3.62 -3.01
C TYR A 71 29.42 -3.61 -3.87
N ALA A 72 29.94 -4.78 -4.17
CA ALA A 72 31.14 -4.95 -4.98
C ALA A 72 30.80 -5.06 -6.44
#